data_e277d25b896259d1b261b89c370dffaa
#
_entry.id   e277d25b896259d1b261b89c370dffaa
#
_cell.length_a   1.000
_cell.length_b   1.000
_cell.length_c   1.000
_cell.angle_alpha   90.00
_cell.angle_beta   90.00
_cell.angle_gamma   90.00
#
_symmetry.space_group_name_H-M   'P 1'
#
loop_
_entity.id
_entity.type
_entity.pdbx_description
1 polymer ?
#
loop_
_entity_poly.entity_id
_entity_poly.type
_entity_poly.pdbx_seq_one_letter_code
_entity_poly.pdbx_strand_id
1 'polypeptide(L)'
;MKGLWTTFAALGLAICAVAYAHAQQIGTADLLRGLADPSRWLTHSGDYASTRHSPLTQITPENVARLTPLWTFETGLGYGRNAKFEATPIAIDGTLYVTGLLNHAWAIDGRTGGIIWHYERKLPPDTRICCGMVNRGFAVFGDRLFMTTLDAHVMAIDRKTGTPIWDVPMIDYELGYSATAAPLVVKDKLIVGMAGGDLATRGFLDAYSLETGKRIWRFNTIPAPGEPGGDTWPAGHYERGGGATWITGSYDPELNLLYWGVGNPNPDFYGGNRLGDNLYTASVVALDPDTGRLRWHFQYTPHDEHDWDSNQIQVLADLTIGGRARKTLVTANRNGFLYVLDRTNGAFIQARPYVTTTWAKEVDARGRPIELPNQRPTPDGTRTCPDLAGGSSFTSPSFDPVRRLFFVSARETCQMYASRPPGKYELGDLMIGGSTFDRGGTGALRAIDPVTLERKWEVPYGGPSYSGVLSTASGLVFAGDNASTLMAVKADTGQKLWSHRLPGAFWGAPSTVMVDTRQLLLMPAGQTLTAFALASPTTSGSRP
;
A
#
# COMPACT_ATOMS: atom_id res chain seq x y z
N MET A 1 75.77 -50.21 -21.84
CA MET A 1 74.56 -50.97 -22.14
C MET A 1 73.42 -50.03 -21.84
N LYS A 2 72.48 -49.92 -22.73
CA LYS A 2 71.59 -48.77 -23.02
C LYS A 2 70.48 -48.63 -21.99
N GLY A 3 70.34 -47.43 -21.37
CA GLY A 3 69.22 -47.02 -20.50
C GLY A 3 68.16 -46.26 -21.31
N LEU A 4 66.90 -46.73 -21.25
CA LEU A 4 65.71 -46.06 -21.80
C LEU A 4 65.21 -45.01 -20.83
N TRP A 5 65.06 -43.80 -21.32
CA TRP A 5 64.34 -42.73 -20.63
C TRP A 5 62.90 -42.70 -21.15
N THR A 6 61.92 -42.92 -20.28
CA THR A 6 60.51 -42.74 -20.56
C THR A 6 60.05 -41.40 -19.97
N THR A 7 59.74 -40.48 -20.86
CA THR A 7 59.09 -39.19 -20.56
C THR A 7 57.59 -39.36 -20.34
N PHE A 8 57.09 -39.07 -19.15
CA PHE A 8 55.66 -38.92 -18.86
C PHE A 8 55.23 -37.49 -19.20
N ALA A 9 54.35 -37.34 -20.21
CA ALA A 9 53.67 -36.10 -20.48
C ALA A 9 52.39 -36.06 -19.62
N ALA A 10 52.34 -35.14 -18.66
CA ALA A 10 51.16 -34.86 -17.85
C ALA A 10 50.22 -33.95 -18.65
N LEU A 11 49.10 -34.48 -19.14
CA LEU A 11 47.97 -33.67 -19.67
C LEU A 11 47.21 -33.07 -18.51
N GLY A 12 47.36 -31.76 -18.29
CA GLY A 12 46.54 -30.99 -17.38
C GLY A 12 45.18 -30.67 -18.01
N LEU A 13 44.11 -31.38 -17.62
CA LEU A 13 42.74 -30.98 -17.90
C LEU A 13 42.36 -29.76 -17.05
N ALA A 14 42.33 -28.58 -17.64
CA ALA A 14 41.71 -27.40 -17.05
C ALA A 14 40.19 -27.57 -17.13
N ILE A 15 39.56 -27.96 -16.01
CA ILE A 15 38.10 -27.95 -15.87
C ILE A 15 37.72 -26.48 -15.62
N CYS A 16 37.25 -25.79 -16.67
CA CYS A 16 36.53 -24.55 -16.53
C CYS A 16 35.18 -24.82 -15.87
N ALA A 17 35.09 -24.68 -14.55
CA ALA A 17 33.83 -24.64 -13.84
C ALA A 17 33.10 -23.35 -14.24
N VAL A 18 32.20 -23.42 -15.20
CA VAL A 18 31.22 -22.36 -15.45
C VAL A 18 30.28 -22.37 -14.26
N ALA A 19 30.52 -21.48 -13.31
CA ALA A 19 29.57 -21.20 -12.23
C ALA A 19 28.31 -20.59 -12.90
N TYR A 20 27.33 -21.40 -13.18
CA TYR A 20 25.97 -20.91 -13.39
C TYR A 20 25.54 -20.29 -12.07
N ALA A 21 25.55 -18.96 -12.00
CA ALA A 21 24.86 -18.23 -10.95
C ALA A 21 23.39 -18.62 -11.08
N HIS A 22 22.95 -19.60 -10.31
CA HIS A 22 21.54 -19.86 -10.11
C HIS A 22 20.97 -18.55 -9.56
N ALA A 23 20.11 -17.89 -10.32
CA ALA A 23 19.35 -16.76 -9.81
C ALA A 23 18.67 -17.25 -8.53
N GLN A 24 19.07 -16.69 -7.40
CA GLN A 24 18.63 -17.16 -6.09
C GLN A 24 17.11 -17.01 -6.01
N GLN A 25 16.41 -18.10 -5.78
CA GLN A 25 14.95 -18.08 -5.59
C GLN A 25 14.60 -17.25 -4.36
N ILE A 26 13.59 -16.40 -4.49
CA ILE A 26 13.10 -15.56 -3.37
C ILE A 26 12.39 -16.44 -2.35
N GLY A 27 12.92 -16.53 -1.15
CA GLY A 27 12.37 -17.33 -0.06
C GLY A 27 11.88 -16.49 1.12
N THR A 28 11.35 -17.17 2.14
CA THR A 28 10.90 -16.53 3.38
C THR A 28 12.00 -15.70 4.04
N ALA A 29 13.26 -16.17 3.99
CA ALA A 29 14.40 -15.43 4.55
C ALA A 29 14.63 -14.08 3.86
N ASP A 30 14.40 -13.99 2.55
CA ASP A 30 14.54 -12.74 1.78
C ASP A 30 13.42 -11.77 2.15
N LEU A 31 12.18 -12.25 2.27
CA LEU A 31 11.04 -11.44 2.70
C LEU A 31 11.20 -10.92 4.13
N LEU A 32 11.73 -11.74 5.04
CA LEU A 32 12.05 -11.34 6.42
C LEU A 32 13.19 -10.30 6.49
N ARG A 33 14.16 -10.40 5.59
CA ARG A 33 15.26 -9.43 5.47
C ARG A 33 14.75 -8.06 4.99
N GLY A 34 13.65 -8.04 4.24
CA GLY A 34 13.02 -6.82 3.74
C GLY A 34 14.00 -5.94 2.94
N LEU A 35 14.08 -4.67 3.30
CA LEU A 35 14.92 -3.67 2.63
C LEU A 35 16.41 -3.76 2.96
N ALA A 36 16.87 -4.70 3.81
CA ALA A 36 18.29 -4.86 4.12
C ALA A 36 19.12 -5.36 2.91
N ASP A 37 18.49 -5.97 1.90
CA ASP A 37 19.13 -6.23 0.60
C ASP A 37 18.92 -5.03 -0.32
N PRO A 38 19.97 -4.28 -0.67
CA PRO A 38 19.83 -3.04 -1.44
C PRO A 38 19.36 -3.24 -2.88
N SER A 39 19.53 -4.44 -3.44
CA SER A 39 19.11 -4.79 -4.81
C SER A 39 17.66 -5.24 -4.92
N ARG A 40 16.91 -5.23 -3.80
CA ARG A 40 15.57 -5.82 -3.71
C ARG A 40 14.55 -4.90 -3.06
N TRP A 41 13.33 -4.96 -3.59
CA TRP A 41 12.11 -4.38 -3.03
C TRP A 41 11.00 -5.41 -3.21
N LEU A 42 10.71 -6.23 -2.18
CA LEU A 42 9.97 -7.49 -2.34
C LEU A 42 8.49 -7.45 -1.92
N THR A 43 8.04 -6.37 -1.28
CA THR A 43 6.64 -6.21 -0.86
C THR A 43 6.11 -4.85 -1.28
N HIS A 44 4.80 -4.64 -1.19
CA HIS A 44 4.17 -3.35 -1.51
C HIS A 44 4.82 -2.17 -0.77
N SER A 45 5.16 -2.34 0.49
CA SER A 45 5.78 -1.28 1.31
C SER A 45 7.30 -1.44 1.51
N GLY A 46 7.92 -2.45 0.89
CA GLY A 46 9.36 -2.76 0.98
C GLY A 46 9.70 -3.75 2.07
N ASP A 47 9.04 -3.70 3.21
CA ASP A 47 9.18 -4.63 4.33
C ASP A 47 7.83 -5.06 4.92
N TYR A 48 7.83 -6.04 5.80
CA TYR A 48 6.63 -6.52 6.49
C TYR A 48 6.07 -5.53 7.51
N ALA A 49 6.91 -4.65 8.06
CA ALA A 49 6.50 -3.62 9.02
C ALA A 49 5.88 -2.39 8.32
N SER A 50 5.91 -2.37 7.00
CA SER A 50 5.39 -1.29 6.15
C SER A 50 6.01 0.07 6.45
N THR A 51 7.30 0.08 6.80
CA THR A 51 8.03 1.31 7.16
C THR A 51 8.31 2.21 5.98
N ARG A 52 8.45 1.65 4.79
CA ARG A 52 8.86 2.35 3.56
C ARG A 52 10.06 3.27 3.79
N HIS A 53 11.01 2.78 4.61
CA HIS A 53 12.27 3.43 4.94
C HIS A 53 13.44 2.66 4.35
N SER A 54 14.10 3.24 3.35
CA SER A 54 15.22 2.57 2.68
C SER A 54 16.54 2.79 3.41
N PRO A 55 17.37 1.75 3.62
CA PRO A 55 18.70 1.88 4.18
C PRO A 55 19.72 2.48 3.20
N LEU A 56 19.36 2.72 1.93
CA LEU A 56 20.24 3.22 0.88
C LEU A 56 20.71 4.65 1.16
N THR A 57 22.00 4.91 0.90
CA THR A 57 22.66 6.17 1.24
C THR A 57 23.49 6.76 0.09
N GLN A 58 23.39 6.26 -1.14
CA GLN A 58 24.13 6.83 -2.27
C GLN A 58 23.58 8.21 -2.66
N ILE A 59 22.24 8.39 -2.58
CA ILE A 59 21.59 9.69 -2.75
C ILE A 59 21.49 10.34 -1.37
N THR A 60 22.13 11.49 -1.19
CA THR A 60 22.25 12.21 0.09
C THR A 60 21.75 13.64 0.00
N PRO A 61 21.50 14.34 1.11
CA PRO A 61 21.18 15.77 1.10
C PRO A 61 22.18 16.64 0.32
N GLU A 62 23.46 16.27 0.31
CA GLU A 62 24.54 17.05 -0.35
C GLU A 62 24.59 16.85 -1.87
N ASN A 63 24.09 15.70 -2.37
CA ASN A 63 24.19 15.37 -3.78
C ASN A 63 22.83 15.25 -4.51
N VAL A 64 21.71 15.28 -3.79
CA VAL A 64 20.38 15.09 -4.37
C VAL A 64 20.03 16.14 -5.45
N ALA A 65 20.63 17.32 -5.41
CA ALA A 65 20.50 18.34 -6.45
C ALA A 65 20.97 17.86 -7.84
N ARG A 66 21.78 16.79 -7.90
CA ARG A 66 22.27 16.16 -9.14
C ARG A 66 21.36 15.03 -9.63
N LEU A 67 20.23 14.78 -8.96
CA LEU A 67 19.28 13.72 -9.34
C LEU A 67 18.56 14.11 -10.63
N THR A 68 18.66 13.27 -11.65
CA THR A 68 18.05 13.50 -12.98
C THR A 68 17.31 12.25 -13.44
N PRO A 69 16.28 12.39 -14.30
CA PRO A 69 15.67 11.24 -14.95
C PRO A 69 16.72 10.43 -15.73
N LEU A 70 16.71 9.12 -15.51
CA LEU A 70 17.56 8.18 -16.25
C LEU A 70 16.80 7.59 -17.44
N TRP A 71 15.58 7.15 -17.18
CA TRP A 71 14.63 6.64 -18.17
C TRP A 71 13.19 6.81 -17.66
N THR A 72 12.24 6.76 -18.59
CA THR A 72 10.81 6.74 -18.32
C THR A 72 10.18 5.59 -19.10
N PHE A 73 9.49 4.69 -18.40
CA PHE A 73 8.64 3.67 -18.97
C PHE A 73 7.21 4.20 -19.07
N GLU A 74 6.57 4.01 -20.22
CA GLU A 74 5.17 4.37 -20.46
C GLU A 74 4.33 3.09 -20.62
N THR A 75 3.18 3.01 -19.91
CA THR A 75 2.31 1.83 -19.99
C THR A 75 1.58 1.72 -21.32
N GLY A 76 1.42 2.81 -22.06
CA GLY A 76 0.65 2.85 -23.31
C GLY A 76 -0.87 2.73 -23.11
N LEU A 77 -1.34 2.68 -21.87
CA LEU A 77 -2.75 2.47 -21.51
C LEU A 77 -3.50 3.80 -21.36
N GLY A 78 -3.81 4.46 -22.40
CA GLY A 78 -4.73 5.62 -22.49
C GLY A 78 -4.69 6.65 -21.33
N TYR A 79 -5.10 7.86 -21.61
CA TYR A 79 -5.20 8.95 -20.63
C TYR A 79 -6.68 9.21 -20.32
N GLY A 80 -7.03 9.34 -19.04
CA GLY A 80 -8.38 9.67 -18.61
C GLY A 80 -8.48 9.86 -17.10
N ARG A 81 -9.62 10.31 -16.60
CA ARG A 81 -9.84 10.54 -15.15
C ARG A 81 -9.62 9.28 -14.30
N ASN A 82 -9.74 8.09 -14.90
CA ASN A 82 -9.55 6.79 -14.24
C ASN A 82 -8.17 6.17 -14.49
N ALA A 83 -7.27 6.88 -15.18
CA ALA A 83 -5.91 6.43 -15.48
C ALA A 83 -4.99 6.71 -14.28
N LYS A 84 -5.01 5.82 -13.30
CA LYS A 84 -4.24 5.92 -12.05
C LYS A 84 -3.19 4.82 -11.98
N PHE A 85 -1.92 5.19 -11.92
CA PHE A 85 -0.83 4.24 -11.74
C PHE A 85 -0.50 4.13 -10.25
N GLU A 86 -1.13 3.17 -9.56
CA GLU A 86 -1.05 3.02 -8.09
C GLU A 86 -0.03 1.96 -7.65
N ALA A 87 0.58 1.23 -8.59
CA ALA A 87 1.47 0.12 -8.29
C ALA A 87 2.80 0.58 -7.67
N THR A 88 3.27 -0.18 -6.68
CA THR A 88 4.67 -0.16 -6.27
C THR A 88 5.41 -1.25 -7.04
N PRO A 89 6.51 -0.92 -7.76
CA PRO A 89 7.33 -1.92 -8.42
C PRO A 89 7.95 -2.90 -7.42
N ILE A 90 7.88 -4.21 -7.70
CA ILE A 90 8.77 -5.20 -7.08
C ILE A 90 10.08 -5.14 -7.83
N ALA A 91 11.21 -5.08 -7.11
CA ALA A 91 12.54 -5.05 -7.70
C ALA A 91 13.35 -6.26 -7.24
N ILE A 92 13.99 -6.95 -8.19
CA ILE A 92 14.79 -8.14 -7.94
C ILE A 92 15.99 -8.13 -8.89
N ASP A 93 17.18 -7.93 -8.33
CA ASP A 93 18.46 -8.10 -9.04
C ASP A 93 18.51 -7.36 -10.40
N GLY A 94 18.00 -6.11 -10.41
CA GLY A 94 17.99 -5.24 -11.59
C GLY A 94 16.77 -5.36 -12.50
N THR A 95 15.84 -6.27 -12.24
CA THR A 95 14.54 -6.35 -12.94
C THR A 95 13.43 -5.75 -12.09
N LEU A 96 12.58 -4.93 -12.70
CA LEU A 96 11.40 -4.33 -12.07
C LEU A 96 10.14 -5.01 -12.59
N TYR A 97 9.27 -5.44 -11.69
CA TYR A 97 7.98 -6.04 -12.01
C TYR A 97 6.87 -5.08 -11.59
N VAL A 98 6.03 -4.72 -12.54
CA VAL A 98 5.04 -3.64 -12.39
C VAL A 98 3.69 -4.11 -12.89
N THR A 99 2.62 -3.78 -12.16
CA THR A 99 1.24 -3.91 -12.62
C THR A 99 0.69 -2.55 -13.00
N GLY A 100 -0.32 -2.54 -13.87
CA GLY A 100 -0.98 -1.30 -14.31
C GLY A 100 -2.50 -1.45 -14.39
N LEU A 101 -3.11 -0.51 -15.07
CA LEU A 101 -4.55 -0.51 -15.32
C LEU A 101 -4.99 -1.79 -16.03
N LEU A 102 -6.25 -2.19 -15.81
CA LEU A 102 -6.89 -3.33 -16.48
C LEU A 102 -6.13 -4.66 -16.29
N ASN A 103 -5.32 -4.75 -15.23
CA ASN A 103 -4.45 -5.90 -14.92
C ASN A 103 -3.40 -6.19 -16.00
N HIS A 104 -2.93 -5.17 -16.73
CA HIS A 104 -1.68 -5.28 -17.45
C HIS A 104 -0.51 -5.42 -16.48
N ALA A 105 0.53 -6.13 -16.89
CA ALA A 105 1.73 -6.32 -16.07
C ALA A 105 2.98 -6.42 -16.94
N TRP A 106 4.12 -5.97 -16.42
CA TRP A 106 5.39 -5.92 -17.13
C TRP A 106 6.55 -6.36 -16.24
N ALA A 107 7.56 -6.98 -16.87
CA ALA A 107 8.93 -6.93 -16.38
C ALA A 107 9.71 -5.91 -17.20
N ILE A 108 10.49 -5.10 -16.50
CA ILE A 108 11.24 -3.96 -17.07
C ILE A 108 12.69 -4.11 -16.63
N ASP A 109 13.63 -3.93 -17.56
CA ASP A 109 15.05 -3.81 -17.22
C ASP A 109 15.27 -2.48 -16.46
N GLY A 110 15.68 -2.58 -15.20
CA GLY A 110 15.94 -1.42 -14.34
C GLY A 110 17.06 -0.50 -14.82
N ARG A 111 17.94 -0.98 -15.73
CA ARG A 111 19.03 -0.19 -16.31
C ARG A 111 18.56 0.77 -17.38
N THR A 112 17.57 0.32 -18.17
CA THR A 112 17.18 0.97 -19.43
C THR A 112 15.72 1.42 -19.48
N GLY A 113 14.85 0.86 -18.63
CA GLY A 113 13.39 1.01 -18.72
C GLY A 113 12.77 0.17 -19.84
N GLY A 114 13.56 -0.69 -20.52
CA GLY A 114 13.08 -1.54 -21.60
C GLY A 114 12.22 -2.69 -21.11
N ILE A 115 11.17 -3.03 -21.88
CA ILE A 115 10.25 -4.13 -21.57
C ILE A 115 10.95 -5.45 -21.82
N ILE A 116 10.96 -6.35 -20.82
CA ILE A 116 11.43 -7.74 -20.93
C ILE A 116 10.27 -8.63 -21.34
N TRP A 117 9.12 -8.52 -20.68
CA TRP A 117 7.87 -9.16 -21.06
C TRP A 117 6.67 -8.28 -20.66
N HIS A 118 5.53 -8.54 -21.31
CA HIS A 118 4.25 -7.88 -21.06
C HIS A 118 3.15 -8.95 -20.98
N TYR A 119 2.32 -8.86 -19.96
CA TYR A 119 1.12 -9.66 -19.77
C TYR A 119 -0.12 -8.76 -19.82
N GLU A 120 -1.17 -9.23 -20.48
CA GLU A 120 -2.48 -8.58 -20.56
C GLU A 120 -3.56 -9.55 -20.13
N ARG A 121 -4.41 -9.15 -19.16
CA ARG A 121 -5.60 -9.89 -18.82
C ARG A 121 -6.78 -9.36 -19.62
N LYS A 122 -7.48 -10.28 -20.30
CA LYS A 122 -8.76 -9.96 -20.93
C LYS A 122 -9.85 -10.01 -19.87
N LEU A 123 -10.33 -8.83 -19.46
CA LEU A 123 -11.42 -8.72 -18.51
C LEU A 123 -12.77 -8.97 -19.21
N PRO A 124 -13.75 -9.58 -18.51
CA PRO A 124 -15.14 -9.61 -18.99
C PRO A 124 -15.68 -8.19 -19.21
N PRO A 125 -16.46 -7.95 -20.29
CA PRO A 125 -16.90 -6.60 -20.65
C PRO A 125 -17.90 -5.97 -19.66
N ASP A 126 -18.52 -6.79 -18.83
CA ASP A 126 -19.50 -6.43 -17.79
C ASP A 126 -18.88 -6.30 -16.39
N THR A 127 -17.56 -6.37 -16.28
CA THR A 127 -16.84 -6.20 -15.01
C THR A 127 -17.18 -4.85 -14.39
N ARG A 128 -17.80 -4.88 -13.20
CA ARG A 128 -18.16 -3.68 -12.42
C ARG A 128 -17.06 -3.35 -11.43
N ILE A 129 -16.60 -2.11 -11.44
CA ILE A 129 -15.51 -1.67 -10.57
C ILE A 129 -15.85 -0.29 -10.04
N CYS A 130 -15.82 -0.15 -8.70
CA CYS A 130 -15.74 1.15 -8.06
C CYS A 130 -14.36 1.77 -8.29
N CYS A 131 -14.25 3.06 -8.28
CA CYS A 131 -13.06 3.81 -7.89
C CYS A 131 -11.83 3.73 -8.80
N GLY A 132 -11.88 3.01 -9.92
CA GLY A 132 -10.82 2.94 -10.94
C GLY A 132 -10.30 1.54 -11.20
N MET A 133 -9.89 1.31 -12.45
CA MET A 133 -9.41 0.01 -12.94
C MET A 133 -7.94 -0.24 -12.57
N VAL A 134 -7.61 -0.08 -11.29
CA VAL A 134 -6.24 -0.08 -10.77
C VAL A 134 -5.77 -1.45 -10.31
N ASN A 135 -4.45 -1.65 -10.29
CA ASN A 135 -3.78 -2.75 -9.61
C ASN A 135 -2.56 -2.19 -8.86
N ARG A 136 -2.36 -2.58 -7.59
CA ARG A 136 -1.35 -1.97 -6.70
C ARG A 136 -0.03 -2.72 -6.63
N GLY A 137 0.11 -3.81 -7.38
CA GLY A 137 1.41 -4.48 -7.50
C GLY A 137 1.35 -5.99 -7.32
N PHE A 138 2.54 -6.56 -7.33
CA PHE A 138 2.79 -7.97 -7.12
C PHE A 138 3.19 -8.31 -5.70
N ALA A 139 3.02 -9.58 -5.31
CA ALA A 139 3.85 -10.28 -4.35
C ALA A 139 4.79 -11.24 -5.08
N VAL A 140 5.86 -11.69 -4.42
CA VAL A 140 6.85 -12.59 -5.01
C VAL A 140 7.25 -13.70 -4.05
N PHE A 141 7.41 -14.93 -4.58
CA PHE A 141 8.00 -16.06 -3.87
C PHE A 141 8.52 -17.11 -4.88
N GLY A 142 9.72 -17.60 -4.66
CA GLY A 142 10.40 -18.46 -5.64
C GLY A 142 10.64 -17.72 -6.96
N ASP A 143 10.26 -18.37 -8.06
CA ASP A 143 10.25 -17.81 -9.41
C ASP A 143 8.82 -17.37 -9.83
N ARG A 144 7.91 -17.07 -8.87
CA ARG A 144 6.53 -16.69 -9.13
C ARG A 144 6.25 -15.29 -8.66
N LEU A 145 5.51 -14.55 -9.47
CA LEU A 145 4.81 -13.32 -9.11
C LEU A 145 3.34 -13.63 -8.89
N PHE A 146 2.74 -13.01 -7.89
CA PHE A 146 1.33 -13.17 -7.59
C PHE A 146 0.62 -11.83 -7.70
N MET A 147 -0.53 -11.80 -8.35
CA MET A 147 -1.38 -10.62 -8.43
C MET A 147 -2.85 -10.98 -8.26
N THR A 148 -3.63 -9.99 -7.87
CA THR A 148 -5.10 -10.04 -7.90
C THR A 148 -5.62 -9.38 -9.16
N THR A 149 -6.87 -9.65 -9.53
CA THR A 149 -7.45 -9.11 -10.75
C THR A 149 -8.81 -8.47 -10.52
N LEU A 150 -9.19 -7.59 -11.43
CA LEU A 150 -10.42 -6.81 -11.36
C LEU A 150 -11.69 -7.66 -11.53
N ASP A 151 -11.58 -8.83 -12.12
CA ASP A 151 -12.62 -9.85 -12.20
C ASP A 151 -12.54 -10.88 -11.04
N ALA A 152 -12.03 -10.42 -9.89
CA ALA A 152 -11.96 -11.16 -8.62
C ALA A 152 -11.23 -12.51 -8.72
N HIS A 153 -10.09 -12.57 -9.40
CA HIS A 153 -9.20 -13.72 -9.43
C HIS A 153 -7.90 -13.46 -8.65
N VAL A 154 -7.24 -14.54 -8.28
CA VAL A 154 -5.85 -14.60 -7.83
C VAL A 154 -5.07 -15.43 -8.82
N MET A 155 -3.89 -14.97 -9.21
CA MET A 155 -3.07 -15.68 -10.16
C MET A 155 -1.59 -15.67 -9.80
N ALA A 156 -0.88 -16.71 -10.26
CA ALA A 156 0.57 -16.78 -10.27
C ALA A 156 1.09 -16.70 -11.71
N ILE A 157 2.14 -15.93 -11.89
CA ILE A 157 2.83 -15.71 -13.16
C ILE A 157 4.29 -16.14 -13.00
N ASP A 158 4.85 -16.82 -13.99
CA ASP A 158 6.28 -17.08 -14.05
C ASP A 158 7.04 -15.76 -14.18
N ARG A 159 7.95 -15.49 -13.25
CA ARG A 159 8.68 -14.22 -13.17
C ARG A 159 9.58 -13.95 -14.37
N LYS A 160 10.09 -15.01 -15.04
CA LYS A 160 11.03 -14.88 -16.15
C LYS A 160 10.34 -14.65 -17.48
N THR A 161 9.15 -15.24 -17.64
CA THR A 161 8.45 -15.26 -18.94
C THR A 161 7.16 -14.45 -18.99
N GLY A 162 6.58 -14.10 -17.83
CA GLY A 162 5.26 -13.44 -17.75
C GLY A 162 4.09 -14.38 -18.04
N THR A 163 4.31 -15.71 -18.14
CA THR A 163 3.23 -16.66 -18.43
C THR A 163 2.49 -17.08 -17.17
N PRO A 164 1.14 -17.18 -17.20
CA PRO A 164 0.37 -17.70 -16.08
C PRO A 164 0.75 -19.13 -15.72
N ILE A 165 0.92 -19.39 -14.41
CA ILE A 165 1.17 -20.73 -13.87
C ILE A 165 -0.15 -21.32 -13.36
N TRP A 166 -0.93 -20.54 -12.63
CA TRP A 166 -2.28 -20.85 -12.21
C TRP A 166 -3.11 -19.58 -12.08
N ASP A 167 -4.42 -19.70 -12.24
CA ASP A 167 -5.40 -18.62 -12.19
C ASP A 167 -6.69 -19.16 -11.58
N VAL A 168 -7.11 -18.63 -10.42
CA VAL A 168 -8.24 -19.15 -9.65
C VAL A 168 -9.20 -18.04 -9.25
N PRO A 169 -10.52 -18.25 -9.36
CA PRO A 169 -11.49 -17.28 -8.87
C PRO A 169 -11.48 -17.21 -7.34
N MET A 170 -11.52 -16.01 -6.80
CA MET A 170 -11.76 -15.74 -5.38
C MET A 170 -13.24 -15.92 -5.04
N ILE A 171 -14.08 -15.33 -5.87
CA ILE A 171 -15.52 -15.27 -5.77
C ILE A 171 -16.08 -14.82 -7.13
N ASP A 172 -17.38 -14.95 -7.33
CA ASP A 172 -18.06 -14.49 -8.53
C ASP A 172 -18.04 -12.94 -8.65
N TYR A 173 -17.37 -12.42 -9.69
CA TYR A 173 -17.24 -10.99 -9.96
C TYR A 173 -18.58 -10.32 -10.35
N GLU A 174 -19.53 -11.07 -10.92
CA GLU A 174 -20.86 -10.56 -11.30
C GLU A 174 -21.64 -10.03 -10.10
N LEU A 175 -21.30 -10.51 -8.89
CA LEU A 175 -21.85 -10.04 -7.62
C LEU A 175 -21.23 -8.72 -7.12
N GLY A 176 -20.41 -8.03 -7.93
CA GLY A 176 -19.77 -6.76 -7.58
C GLY A 176 -18.39 -6.89 -6.91
N TYR A 177 -17.85 -8.08 -6.82
CA TYR A 177 -16.51 -8.29 -6.25
C TYR A 177 -15.41 -8.01 -7.27
N SER A 178 -14.32 -7.45 -6.78
CA SER A 178 -13.07 -7.25 -7.51
C SER A 178 -11.88 -7.37 -6.56
N ALA A 179 -10.65 -7.27 -7.07
CA ALA A 179 -9.48 -7.18 -6.23
C ALA A 179 -8.42 -6.24 -6.83
N THR A 180 -7.92 -5.31 -6.02
CA THR A 180 -7.01 -4.24 -6.44
C THR A 180 -5.73 -4.17 -5.59
N ALA A 181 -5.71 -4.87 -4.44
CA ALA A 181 -4.56 -4.90 -3.54
C ALA A 181 -3.39 -5.69 -4.13
N ALA A 182 -2.16 -5.27 -3.88
CA ALA A 182 -1.03 -6.18 -4.00
C ALA A 182 -1.17 -7.29 -2.95
N PRO A 183 -1.04 -8.57 -3.31
CA PRO A 183 -1.02 -9.66 -2.33
C PRO A 183 0.18 -9.53 -1.38
N LEU A 184 0.10 -10.22 -0.23
CA LEU A 184 1.22 -10.33 0.71
C LEU A 184 1.56 -11.80 0.94
N VAL A 185 2.79 -12.19 0.63
CA VAL A 185 3.28 -13.53 1.02
C VAL A 185 3.63 -13.52 2.50
N VAL A 186 3.08 -14.45 3.27
CA VAL A 186 3.41 -14.68 4.67
C VAL A 186 3.68 -16.17 4.87
N LYS A 187 4.92 -16.52 5.15
CA LYS A 187 5.39 -17.92 5.23
C LYS A 187 5.13 -18.66 3.90
N ASP A 188 4.26 -19.65 3.92
CA ASP A 188 3.84 -20.51 2.81
C ASP A 188 2.49 -20.11 2.19
N LYS A 189 1.96 -18.94 2.55
CA LYS A 189 0.62 -18.48 2.17
C LYS A 189 0.66 -17.14 1.44
N LEU A 190 -0.26 -16.99 0.51
CA LEU A 190 -0.56 -15.73 -0.16
C LEU A 190 -1.81 -15.12 0.47
N ILE A 191 -1.66 -13.98 1.12
CA ILE A 191 -2.76 -13.23 1.74
C ILE A 191 -3.31 -12.23 0.74
N VAL A 192 -4.63 -12.23 0.58
CA VAL A 192 -5.31 -11.48 -0.49
C VAL A 192 -6.54 -10.79 0.05
N GLY A 193 -6.60 -9.47 -0.16
CA GLY A 193 -7.79 -8.66 0.11
C GLY A 193 -8.69 -8.50 -1.11
N MET A 194 -9.97 -8.17 -0.87
CA MET A 194 -10.97 -7.90 -1.90
C MET A 194 -11.33 -6.42 -1.95
N ALA A 195 -11.91 -5.98 -3.08
CA ALA A 195 -12.50 -4.67 -3.32
C ALA A 195 -13.97 -4.82 -3.76
N GLY A 196 -14.72 -3.72 -3.79
CA GLY A 196 -16.13 -3.71 -4.16
C GLY A 196 -17.07 -3.53 -2.95
N GLY A 197 -16.58 -3.01 -1.81
CA GLY A 197 -17.41 -2.73 -0.63
C GLY A 197 -18.65 -1.90 -0.94
N ASP A 198 -18.51 -0.86 -1.77
CA ASP A 198 -19.59 0.06 -2.17
C ASP A 198 -20.62 -0.58 -3.12
N LEU A 199 -20.35 -1.79 -3.62
CA LEU A 199 -21.22 -2.58 -4.48
C LEU A 199 -22.04 -3.61 -3.68
N ALA A 200 -22.49 -3.26 -2.49
CA ALA A 200 -23.33 -4.10 -1.63
C ALA A 200 -22.80 -5.54 -1.43
N THR A 201 -21.48 -5.67 -1.26
CA THR A 201 -20.82 -6.96 -1.06
C THR A 201 -20.54 -7.25 0.41
N ARG A 202 -20.17 -8.48 0.73
CA ARG A 202 -19.65 -8.87 2.05
C ARG A 202 -18.12 -8.96 2.00
N GLY A 203 -17.42 -8.11 2.74
CA GLY A 203 -15.97 -8.06 2.77
C GLY A 203 -15.33 -9.32 3.37
N PHE A 204 -14.12 -9.64 2.88
CA PHE A 204 -13.32 -10.75 3.41
C PHE A 204 -11.82 -10.55 3.17
N LEU A 205 -11.02 -11.36 3.86
CA LEU A 205 -9.61 -11.57 3.63
C LEU A 205 -9.36 -13.06 3.47
N ASP A 206 -8.60 -13.46 2.46
CA ASP A 206 -8.32 -14.85 2.13
C ASP A 206 -6.83 -15.18 2.23
N ALA A 207 -6.52 -16.45 2.51
CA ALA A 207 -5.20 -17.03 2.26
C ALA A 207 -5.27 -18.15 1.24
N TYR A 208 -4.26 -18.17 0.36
CA TYR A 208 -4.12 -19.16 -0.70
C TYR A 208 -2.77 -19.88 -0.62
N SER A 209 -2.73 -21.12 -1.11
CA SER A 209 -1.50 -21.85 -1.33
C SER A 209 -0.67 -21.19 -2.43
N LEU A 210 0.60 -20.88 -2.17
CA LEU A 210 1.54 -20.33 -3.14
C LEU A 210 1.76 -21.29 -4.33
N GLU A 211 1.60 -22.59 -4.09
CA GLU A 211 1.86 -23.61 -5.11
C GLU A 211 0.68 -23.81 -6.06
N THR A 212 -0.53 -23.92 -5.51
CA THR A 212 -1.71 -24.40 -6.25
C THR A 212 -2.80 -23.36 -6.45
N GLY A 213 -2.74 -22.22 -5.73
CA GLY A 213 -3.84 -21.24 -5.69
C GLY A 213 -5.06 -21.72 -4.91
N LYS A 214 -5.01 -22.90 -4.26
CA LYS A 214 -6.13 -23.36 -3.44
C LYS A 214 -6.29 -22.48 -2.19
N ARG A 215 -7.54 -22.01 -1.95
CA ARG A 215 -7.86 -21.24 -0.72
C ARG A 215 -7.69 -22.12 0.51
N ILE A 216 -6.93 -21.59 1.51
CA ILE A 216 -6.63 -22.26 2.79
C ILE A 216 -7.64 -21.83 3.84
N TRP A 217 -7.89 -20.53 3.97
CA TRP A 217 -8.88 -19.97 4.89
C TRP A 217 -9.48 -18.67 4.33
N ARG A 218 -10.67 -18.32 4.87
CA ARG A 218 -11.33 -17.01 4.66
C ARG A 218 -11.72 -16.44 6.02
N PHE A 219 -11.44 -15.17 6.24
CA PHE A 219 -11.96 -14.34 7.31
C PHE A 219 -12.96 -13.35 6.73
N ASN A 220 -14.24 -13.44 7.13
CA ASN A 220 -15.24 -12.45 6.73
C ASN A 220 -15.14 -11.22 7.62
N THR A 221 -15.00 -10.04 7.05
CA THR A 221 -14.93 -8.77 7.79
C THR A 221 -16.28 -8.31 8.32
N ILE A 222 -17.36 -8.84 7.74
CA ILE A 222 -18.73 -8.64 8.24
C ILE A 222 -19.21 -9.97 8.83
N PRO A 223 -19.31 -10.08 10.17
CA PRO A 223 -19.71 -11.32 10.82
C PRO A 223 -21.18 -11.64 10.58
N ALA A 224 -21.49 -12.92 10.46
CA ALA A 224 -22.87 -13.40 10.38
C ALA A 224 -23.55 -13.37 11.77
N PRO A 225 -24.87 -13.47 11.86
CA PRO A 225 -25.57 -13.62 13.12
C PRO A 225 -25.03 -14.80 13.94
N GLY A 226 -24.72 -14.57 15.22
CA GLY A 226 -24.12 -15.56 16.11
C GLY A 226 -22.59 -15.64 16.06
N GLU A 227 -21.92 -15.03 15.09
CA GLU A 227 -20.48 -14.84 15.11
C GLU A 227 -20.08 -13.64 16.00
N PRO A 228 -18.89 -13.60 16.60
CA PRO A 228 -18.42 -12.45 17.38
C PRO A 228 -18.51 -11.15 16.57
N GLY A 229 -19.22 -10.15 17.10
CA GLY A 229 -19.49 -8.86 16.42
C GLY A 229 -20.73 -8.85 15.52
N GLY A 230 -21.39 -9.99 15.28
CA GLY A 230 -22.61 -10.07 14.47
C GLY A 230 -23.81 -9.36 15.10
N ASP A 231 -23.81 -9.18 16.41
CA ASP A 231 -24.80 -8.42 17.18
C ASP A 231 -24.70 -6.89 16.98
N THR A 232 -23.63 -6.41 16.36
CA THR A 232 -23.47 -4.99 15.98
C THR A 232 -24.13 -4.64 14.64
N TRP A 233 -24.78 -5.59 14.02
CA TRP A 233 -25.49 -5.46 12.75
C TRP A 233 -26.97 -5.80 12.90
N PRO A 234 -27.88 -5.08 12.24
CA PRO A 234 -29.28 -5.52 12.11
C PRO A 234 -29.37 -6.84 11.32
N ALA A 235 -30.39 -7.60 11.59
CA ALA A 235 -30.66 -8.84 10.86
C ALA A 235 -30.72 -8.62 9.35
N GLY A 236 -30.07 -9.49 8.57
CA GLY A 236 -30.08 -9.47 7.11
C GLY A 236 -29.10 -8.48 6.44
N HIS A 237 -28.30 -7.70 7.20
CA HIS A 237 -27.35 -6.76 6.61
C HIS A 237 -25.95 -7.33 6.39
N TYR A 238 -25.59 -8.44 7.04
CA TYR A 238 -24.23 -8.99 7.00
C TYR A 238 -23.77 -9.41 5.59
N GLU A 239 -24.69 -9.79 4.70
CA GLU A 239 -24.35 -10.21 3.33
C GLU A 239 -23.93 -9.02 2.43
N ARG A 240 -24.26 -7.80 2.84
CA ARG A 240 -24.14 -6.57 2.06
C ARG A 240 -23.45 -5.44 2.84
N GLY A 241 -22.78 -5.80 3.92
CA GLY A 241 -22.27 -4.84 4.90
C GLY A 241 -21.04 -4.05 4.47
N GLY A 242 -20.47 -4.26 3.28
CA GLY A 242 -19.24 -3.62 2.84
C GLY A 242 -18.00 -4.23 3.49
N GLY A 243 -17.13 -3.41 4.09
CA GLY A 243 -15.96 -3.89 4.83
C GLY A 243 -14.85 -4.47 3.96
N ALA A 244 -14.61 -3.89 2.78
CA ALA A 244 -13.58 -4.31 1.84
C ALA A 244 -12.15 -4.21 2.43
N THR A 245 -11.22 -5.03 1.91
CA THR A 245 -9.83 -5.18 2.40
C THR A 245 -8.83 -4.82 1.31
N TRP A 246 -9.08 -3.72 0.61
CA TRP A 246 -8.52 -3.37 -0.71
C TRP A 246 -7.11 -2.74 -0.69
N ILE A 247 -6.44 -2.64 0.47
CA ILE A 247 -5.02 -2.26 0.62
C ILE A 247 -4.25 -3.37 1.32
N THR A 248 -3.00 -3.55 0.92
CA THR A 248 -2.09 -4.54 1.49
C THR A 248 -1.81 -4.27 2.96
N GLY A 249 -1.91 -5.29 3.81
CA GLY A 249 -1.64 -5.21 5.24
C GLY A 249 -0.16 -5.33 5.59
N SER A 250 0.10 -5.47 6.90
CA SER A 250 1.44 -5.63 7.49
C SER A 250 1.53 -6.93 8.29
N TYR A 251 2.74 -7.44 8.50
CA TYR A 251 2.97 -8.68 9.22
C TYR A 251 4.08 -8.52 10.26
N ASP A 252 3.84 -8.98 11.47
CA ASP A 252 4.86 -9.10 12.52
C ASP A 252 5.30 -10.57 12.64
N PRO A 253 6.51 -10.92 12.18
CA PRO A 253 7.00 -12.30 12.24
C PRO A 253 7.31 -12.77 13.68
N GLU A 254 7.62 -11.86 14.59
CA GLU A 254 7.91 -12.19 15.99
C GLU A 254 6.62 -12.57 16.76
N LEU A 255 5.55 -11.81 16.53
CA LEU A 255 4.24 -12.06 17.13
C LEU A 255 3.41 -13.09 16.35
N ASN A 256 3.81 -13.39 15.11
CA ASN A 256 3.04 -14.16 14.14
C ASN A 256 1.62 -13.57 13.97
N LEU A 257 1.53 -12.26 13.78
CA LEU A 257 0.28 -11.53 13.60
C LEU A 257 0.26 -10.78 12.27
N LEU A 258 -0.84 -10.95 11.55
CA LEU A 258 -1.17 -10.24 10.32
C LEU A 258 -2.12 -9.09 10.67
N TYR A 259 -1.79 -7.85 10.28
CA TYR A 259 -2.64 -6.66 10.49
C TYR A 259 -3.21 -6.21 9.17
N TRP A 260 -4.53 -6.05 9.11
CA TRP A 260 -5.19 -5.65 7.89
C TRP A 260 -6.28 -4.62 8.14
N GLY A 261 -6.29 -3.55 7.34
CA GLY A 261 -7.33 -2.53 7.39
C GLY A 261 -8.61 -3.00 6.74
N VAL A 262 -9.73 -2.60 7.30
CA VAL A 262 -11.09 -2.91 6.82
C VAL A 262 -11.80 -1.62 6.44
N GLY A 263 -12.46 -1.62 5.30
CA GLY A 263 -13.16 -0.50 4.73
C GLY A 263 -14.46 -0.11 5.44
N ASN A 264 -15.13 0.86 4.86
CA ASN A 264 -16.40 1.41 5.35
C ASN A 264 -17.53 0.39 5.38
N PRO A 265 -18.57 0.63 6.18
CA PRO A 265 -19.84 -0.10 6.08
C PRO A 265 -20.68 0.41 4.90
N ASN A 266 -21.48 -0.45 4.31
CA ASN A 266 -22.40 -0.11 3.23
C ASN A 266 -23.86 -0.06 3.75
N PRO A 267 -24.68 0.96 3.38
CA PRO A 267 -24.40 2.12 2.51
C PRO A 267 -23.43 3.14 3.13
N ASP A 268 -22.65 3.82 2.28
CA ASP A 268 -21.54 4.69 2.72
C ASP A 268 -22.00 5.90 3.54
N PHE A 269 -23.07 6.61 3.07
CA PHE A 269 -23.53 7.88 3.65
C PHE A 269 -24.87 7.78 4.40
N TYR A 270 -25.42 6.57 4.59
CA TYR A 270 -26.68 6.35 5.28
C TYR A 270 -26.59 5.19 6.28
N GLY A 271 -26.55 5.52 7.57
CA GLY A 271 -26.49 4.53 8.65
C GLY A 271 -27.85 4.12 9.23
N GLY A 272 -28.97 4.79 8.83
CA GLY A 272 -30.27 4.60 9.47
C GLY A 272 -30.87 3.18 9.31
N ASN A 273 -30.41 2.40 8.34
CA ASN A 273 -30.82 1.01 8.12
C ASN A 273 -29.83 -0.03 8.69
N ARG A 274 -28.68 0.40 9.24
CA ARG A 274 -27.64 -0.46 9.79
C ARG A 274 -27.20 -0.04 11.19
N LEU A 275 -28.17 0.18 12.08
CA LEU A 275 -27.90 0.59 13.46
C LEU A 275 -26.92 -0.34 14.17
N GLY A 276 -26.08 0.21 15.05
CA GLY A 276 -25.00 -0.47 15.75
C GLY A 276 -23.62 -0.03 15.25
N ASP A 277 -22.56 -0.55 15.84
CA ASP A 277 -21.17 -0.16 15.52
C ASP A 277 -20.68 -0.73 14.18
N ASN A 278 -21.36 -1.74 13.62
CA ASN A 278 -21.08 -2.37 12.33
C ASN A 278 -19.67 -3.01 12.25
N LEU A 279 -19.31 -3.84 13.25
CA LEU A 279 -18.02 -4.56 13.25
C LEU A 279 -17.93 -5.54 12.06
N TYR A 280 -16.76 -5.66 11.41
CA TYR A 280 -15.45 -5.04 11.70
C TYR A 280 -15.14 -3.94 10.66
N THR A 281 -16.13 -3.19 10.19
CA THR A 281 -15.90 -2.06 9.27
C THR A 281 -15.12 -0.94 9.95
N ALA A 282 -14.46 -0.10 9.16
CA ALA A 282 -13.64 1.03 9.61
C ALA A 282 -12.68 0.66 10.75
N SER A 283 -12.02 -0.51 10.63
CA SER A 283 -11.20 -1.13 11.68
C SER A 283 -9.83 -1.59 11.16
N VAL A 284 -8.93 -1.89 12.07
CA VAL A 284 -7.85 -2.84 11.85
C VAL A 284 -8.20 -4.16 12.53
N VAL A 285 -7.97 -5.27 11.82
CA VAL A 285 -8.05 -6.62 12.35
C VAL A 285 -6.66 -7.24 12.45
N ALA A 286 -6.36 -7.90 13.57
CA ALA A 286 -5.15 -8.69 13.72
C ALA A 286 -5.53 -10.19 13.67
N LEU A 287 -4.99 -10.88 12.68
CA LEU A 287 -5.30 -12.28 12.42
C LEU A 287 -4.07 -13.16 12.66
N ASP A 288 -4.34 -14.37 13.08
CA ASP A 288 -3.37 -15.47 12.99
C ASP A 288 -3.21 -15.85 11.50
N PRO A 289 -2.03 -15.68 10.89
CA PRO A 289 -1.86 -15.91 9.45
C PRO A 289 -1.95 -17.39 9.06
N ASP A 290 -1.79 -18.30 10.01
CA ASP A 290 -1.84 -19.75 9.75
C ASP A 290 -3.28 -20.25 9.65
N THR A 291 -4.21 -19.62 10.39
CA THR A 291 -5.59 -20.09 10.53
C THR A 291 -6.66 -19.10 10.09
N GLY A 292 -6.31 -17.83 9.88
CA GLY A 292 -7.26 -16.74 9.62
C GLY A 292 -8.10 -16.33 10.83
N ARG A 293 -7.81 -16.86 12.02
CA ARG A 293 -8.57 -16.54 13.24
C ARG A 293 -8.24 -15.13 13.72
N LEU A 294 -9.31 -14.37 14.05
CA LEU A 294 -9.19 -13.06 14.69
C LEU A 294 -8.57 -13.20 16.08
N ARG A 295 -7.50 -12.43 16.32
CA ARG A 295 -6.82 -12.35 17.62
C ARG A 295 -7.28 -11.12 18.39
N TRP A 296 -7.41 -9.99 17.70
CA TRP A 296 -7.98 -8.75 18.20
C TRP A 296 -8.38 -7.83 17.03
N HIS A 297 -9.17 -6.81 17.34
CA HIS A 297 -9.50 -5.72 16.43
C HIS A 297 -9.49 -4.39 17.16
N PHE A 298 -9.40 -3.30 16.38
CA PHE A 298 -9.64 -1.94 16.88
C PHE A 298 -10.44 -1.18 15.83
N GLN A 299 -11.59 -0.62 16.22
CA GLN A 299 -12.45 0.14 15.32
C GLN A 299 -12.15 1.63 15.45
N TYR A 300 -11.72 2.26 14.34
CA TYR A 300 -11.37 3.68 14.30
C TYR A 300 -12.58 4.59 14.21
N THR A 301 -13.60 4.18 13.46
CA THR A 301 -14.83 4.95 13.23
C THR A 301 -16.05 4.03 13.37
N PRO A 302 -16.60 3.86 14.60
CA PRO A 302 -17.83 3.11 14.79
C PRO A 302 -19.00 3.74 14.03
N HIS A 303 -19.83 2.93 13.37
CA HIS A 303 -21.00 3.42 12.62
C HIS A 303 -20.66 4.51 11.59
N ASP A 304 -19.59 4.32 10.82
CA ASP A 304 -19.14 5.31 9.85
C ASP A 304 -20.23 5.64 8.81
N GLU A 305 -20.45 6.92 8.55
CA GLU A 305 -21.38 7.45 7.53
C GLU A 305 -20.68 8.45 6.60
N HIS A 306 -19.33 8.37 6.47
CA HIS A 306 -18.54 9.31 5.70
C HIS A 306 -17.64 8.63 4.66
N ASP A 307 -17.75 7.30 4.49
CA ASP A 307 -16.85 6.52 3.64
C ASP A 307 -15.38 6.63 4.10
N TRP A 308 -15.18 6.60 5.43
CA TRP A 308 -13.82 6.64 5.97
C TRP A 308 -13.28 5.23 6.19
N ASP A 309 -13.00 4.59 5.08
CA ASP A 309 -12.21 3.35 5.09
C ASP A 309 -11.06 3.40 6.10
N SER A 310 -10.79 2.29 6.75
CA SER A 310 -9.60 2.14 7.59
C SER A 310 -8.54 1.22 6.99
N ASN A 311 -8.48 1.22 5.66
CA ASN A 311 -7.51 0.44 4.88
C ASN A 311 -6.11 1.06 4.82
N GLN A 312 -5.86 2.23 5.44
CA GLN A 312 -4.55 2.87 5.42
C GLN A 312 -3.47 1.93 5.96
N ILE A 313 -2.26 2.10 5.45
CA ILE A 313 -1.12 1.26 5.81
C ILE A 313 -0.88 1.28 7.32
N GLN A 314 -0.84 0.08 7.91
CA GLN A 314 -0.56 -0.13 9.33
C GLN A 314 0.96 -0.21 9.52
N VAL A 315 1.60 0.86 9.96
CA VAL A 315 3.06 0.90 10.18
C VAL A 315 3.39 0.28 11.53
N LEU A 316 4.23 -0.75 11.52
CA LEU A 316 4.70 -1.40 12.75
C LEU A 316 6.01 -0.75 13.20
N ALA A 317 6.02 -0.20 14.41
CA ALA A 317 7.18 0.47 14.98
C ALA A 317 7.37 0.08 16.45
N ASP A 318 8.62 -0.08 16.88
CA ASP A 318 8.93 -0.25 18.29
C ASP A 318 9.28 1.12 18.88
N LEU A 319 8.43 1.61 19.79
CA LEU A 319 8.51 2.94 20.35
C LEU A 319 8.68 2.88 21.87
N THR A 320 9.38 3.87 22.44
CA THR A 320 9.41 4.08 23.89
C THR A 320 8.41 5.16 24.26
N ILE A 321 7.30 4.78 24.88
CA ILE A 321 6.21 5.69 25.30
C ILE A 321 6.06 5.63 26.82
N GLY A 322 6.13 6.78 27.47
CA GLY A 322 6.07 6.86 28.94
C GLY A 322 7.19 6.06 29.63
N GLY A 323 8.39 6.02 29.04
CA GLY A 323 9.55 5.28 29.55
C GLY A 323 9.49 3.75 29.35
N ARG A 324 8.47 3.22 28.64
CA ARG A 324 8.31 1.79 28.39
C ARG A 324 8.45 1.47 26.92
N ALA A 325 9.24 0.46 26.58
CA ALA A 325 9.31 -0.09 25.22
C ALA A 325 7.95 -0.74 24.87
N ARG A 326 7.43 -0.41 23.69
CA ARG A 326 6.13 -0.89 23.21
C ARG A 326 6.24 -1.32 21.76
N LYS A 327 5.66 -2.45 21.44
CA LYS A 327 5.40 -2.89 20.08
C LYS A 327 4.14 -2.15 19.59
N THR A 328 4.31 -1.15 18.73
CA THR A 328 3.19 -0.29 18.33
C THR A 328 2.78 -0.48 16.87
N LEU A 329 1.54 -0.15 16.60
CA LEU A 329 0.95 0.01 15.28
C LEU A 329 0.53 1.45 15.16
N VAL A 330 1.05 2.15 14.14
CA VAL A 330 0.82 3.58 13.88
C VAL A 330 0.04 3.74 12.59
N THR A 331 -1.10 4.43 12.65
CA THR A 331 -1.97 4.62 11.48
C THR A 331 -2.45 6.06 11.37
N ALA A 332 -2.15 6.72 10.24
CA ALA A 332 -2.80 7.98 9.85
C ALA A 332 -4.13 7.64 9.16
N ASN A 333 -5.22 7.63 9.92
CA ASN A 333 -6.53 7.17 9.45
C ASN A 333 -7.26 8.23 8.61
N ARG A 334 -8.13 7.79 7.68
CA ARG A 334 -8.98 8.69 6.87
C ARG A 334 -9.80 9.65 7.73
N ASN A 335 -10.26 9.21 8.90
CA ASN A 335 -11.07 10.00 9.81
C ASN A 335 -10.35 11.22 10.42
N GLY A 336 -9.07 11.42 10.10
CA GLY A 336 -8.28 12.60 10.45
C GLY A 336 -7.42 12.46 11.70
N PHE A 337 -7.47 11.32 12.39
CA PHE A 337 -6.63 11.06 13.57
C PHE A 337 -5.43 10.17 13.23
N LEU A 338 -4.28 10.47 13.82
CA LEU A 338 -3.14 9.57 13.91
C LEU A 338 -3.29 8.73 15.18
N TYR A 339 -3.40 7.41 15.02
CA TYR A 339 -3.56 6.46 16.11
C TYR A 339 -2.25 5.73 16.39
N VAL A 340 -2.01 5.44 17.67
CA VAL A 340 -0.97 4.53 18.15
C VAL A 340 -1.63 3.48 19.03
N LEU A 341 -1.49 2.22 18.61
CA LEU A 341 -2.04 1.05 19.31
C LEU A 341 -0.91 0.14 19.78
N ASP A 342 -1.13 -0.64 20.83
CA ASP A 342 -0.30 -1.78 21.16
C ASP A 342 -0.60 -2.92 20.20
N ARG A 343 0.35 -3.25 19.30
CA ARG A 343 0.11 -4.25 18.26
C ARG A 343 0.05 -5.70 18.76
N THR A 344 0.38 -5.93 20.02
CA THR A 344 0.30 -7.27 20.62
C THR A 344 -1.13 -7.67 20.95
N ASN A 345 -2.00 -6.69 21.26
CA ASN A 345 -3.35 -6.95 21.77
C ASN A 345 -4.42 -5.93 21.33
N GLY A 346 -4.06 -4.94 20.50
CA GLY A 346 -4.97 -3.91 20.00
C GLY A 346 -5.32 -2.82 21.02
N ALA A 347 -4.68 -2.78 22.18
CA ALA A 347 -4.97 -1.77 23.19
C ALA A 347 -4.66 -0.35 22.65
N PHE A 348 -5.59 0.57 22.87
CA PHE A 348 -5.42 1.96 22.56
C PHE A 348 -4.33 2.58 23.45
N ILE A 349 -3.37 3.28 22.83
CA ILE A 349 -2.34 4.02 23.54
C ILE A 349 -2.65 5.51 23.50
N GLN A 350 -2.81 6.06 22.29
CA GLN A 350 -3.10 7.47 22.08
C GLN A 350 -3.57 7.75 20.66
N ALA A 351 -4.27 8.87 20.47
CA ALA A 351 -4.58 9.43 19.16
C ALA A 351 -4.64 10.95 19.22
N ARG A 352 -4.36 11.60 18.08
CA ARG A 352 -4.47 13.06 17.93
C ARG A 352 -4.85 13.41 16.49
N PRO A 353 -5.67 14.44 16.26
CA PRO A 353 -5.89 14.94 14.91
C PRO A 353 -4.56 15.34 14.26
N TYR A 354 -4.29 14.79 13.07
CA TYR A 354 -3.13 15.19 12.26
C TYR A 354 -3.53 16.09 11.08
N VAL A 355 -4.83 16.25 10.85
CA VAL A 355 -5.48 17.19 9.93
C VAL A 355 -6.68 17.82 10.62
N THR A 356 -7.30 18.83 10.01
CA THR A 356 -8.55 19.41 10.49
C THR A 356 -9.65 18.36 10.57
N THR A 357 -10.26 18.22 11.75
CA THR A 357 -11.41 17.33 12.00
C THR A 357 -12.55 18.13 12.58
N THR A 358 -13.76 17.98 12.02
CA THR A 358 -14.98 18.65 12.53
C THR A 358 -16.02 17.69 13.08
N TRP A 359 -15.86 16.38 12.82
CA TRP A 359 -16.83 15.35 13.20
C TRP A 359 -16.66 14.84 14.64
N ALA A 360 -15.45 14.88 15.17
CA ALA A 360 -15.13 14.42 16.52
C ALA A 360 -14.21 15.40 17.23
N LYS A 361 -14.43 15.58 18.54
CA LYS A 361 -13.61 16.44 19.40
C LYS A 361 -12.25 15.81 19.68
N GLU A 362 -12.26 14.56 20.06
CA GLU A 362 -11.09 13.78 20.50
C GLU A 362 -11.44 12.28 20.49
N VAL A 363 -10.45 11.45 20.76
CA VAL A 363 -10.63 10.01 21.02
C VAL A 363 -10.51 9.79 22.53
N ASP A 364 -11.48 9.10 23.13
CA ASP A 364 -11.52 8.85 24.58
C ASP A 364 -10.44 7.84 25.04
N ALA A 365 -10.33 7.62 26.33
CA ALA A 365 -9.35 6.71 26.93
C ALA A 365 -9.55 5.24 26.52
N ARG A 366 -10.69 4.88 25.93
CA ARG A 366 -10.98 3.54 25.40
C ARG A 366 -10.70 3.42 23.92
N GLY A 367 -10.31 4.54 23.27
CA GLY A 367 -10.04 4.58 21.86
C GLY A 367 -11.27 4.88 20.99
N ARG A 368 -12.41 5.28 21.60
CA ARG A 368 -13.62 5.63 20.85
C ARG A 368 -13.65 7.14 20.57
N PRO A 369 -13.94 7.57 19.34
CA PRO A 369 -14.13 8.98 19.02
C PRO A 369 -15.32 9.59 19.78
N ILE A 370 -15.15 10.80 20.32
CA ILE A 370 -16.22 11.61 20.91
C ILE A 370 -16.77 12.49 19.79
N GLU A 371 -17.85 12.03 19.17
CA GLU A 371 -18.50 12.74 18.05
C GLU A 371 -19.03 14.12 18.49
N LEU A 372 -18.88 15.10 17.61
CA LEU A 372 -19.52 16.40 17.77
C LEU A 372 -20.96 16.35 17.26
N PRO A 373 -21.89 17.11 17.86
CA PRO A 373 -23.27 17.11 17.42
C PRO A 373 -23.41 17.66 15.99
N ASN A 374 -24.42 17.19 15.26
CA ASN A 374 -24.80 17.66 13.91
C ASN A 374 -23.69 17.53 12.86
N GLN A 375 -22.81 16.53 12.99
CA GLN A 375 -21.74 16.28 12.01
C GLN A 375 -22.03 15.06 11.10
N ARG A 376 -23.09 14.30 11.34
CA ARG A 376 -23.52 13.21 10.48
C ARG A 376 -24.16 13.76 9.21
N PRO A 377 -24.06 13.02 8.08
CA PRO A 377 -24.72 13.40 6.85
C PRO A 377 -26.23 13.59 7.01
N THR A 378 -26.77 14.64 6.41
CA THR A 378 -28.22 14.95 6.41
C THR A 378 -28.77 15.02 4.99
N PRO A 379 -30.09 14.96 4.75
CA PRO A 379 -30.67 15.11 3.41
C PRO A 379 -30.27 16.43 2.72
N ASP A 380 -30.13 17.52 3.47
CA ASP A 380 -29.77 18.85 2.97
C ASP A 380 -28.23 19.04 2.84
N GLY A 381 -27.46 18.10 3.35
CA GLY A 381 -26.01 18.12 3.37
C GLY A 381 -25.43 18.68 4.67
N THR A 382 -24.36 18.05 5.13
CA THR A 382 -23.57 18.50 6.30
C THR A 382 -22.12 18.69 5.85
N ARG A 383 -21.53 19.87 6.15
CA ARG A 383 -20.12 20.11 5.85
C ARG A 383 -19.24 19.48 6.90
N THR A 384 -18.43 18.51 6.48
CA THR A 384 -17.55 17.76 7.38
C THR A 384 -16.12 17.74 6.86
N CYS A 385 -15.16 17.77 7.76
CA CYS A 385 -13.73 17.57 7.55
C CYS A 385 -13.25 16.36 8.37
N PRO A 386 -12.43 15.48 7.78
CA PRO A 386 -11.96 15.47 6.39
C PRO A 386 -13.05 15.14 5.35
N ASP A 387 -12.70 15.26 4.05
CA ASP A 387 -13.54 14.76 2.95
C ASP A 387 -13.55 13.22 2.91
N LEU A 388 -14.28 12.62 1.97
CA LEU A 388 -14.39 11.15 1.83
C LEU A 388 -13.03 10.46 1.58
N ALA A 389 -12.07 11.13 0.95
CA ALA A 389 -10.72 10.58 0.80
C ALA A 389 -9.87 10.73 2.07
N GLY A 390 -10.40 11.42 3.08
CA GLY A 390 -9.82 11.50 4.41
C GLY A 390 -8.59 12.39 4.54
N GLY A 391 -8.06 12.43 5.75
CA GLY A 391 -6.79 13.10 6.04
C GLY A 391 -5.59 12.44 5.37
N SER A 392 -5.66 11.15 5.11
CA SER A 392 -4.80 10.33 4.24
C SER A 392 -5.67 9.25 3.62
N SER A 393 -5.34 8.80 2.42
CA SER A 393 -6.10 7.73 1.75
C SER A 393 -5.27 6.44 1.65
N PHE A 394 -5.24 5.80 0.48
CA PHE A 394 -4.47 4.59 0.21
C PHE A 394 -2.96 4.81 0.10
N THR A 395 -2.51 6.05 0.15
CA THR A 395 -1.10 6.41 -0.07
C THR A 395 -0.23 5.99 1.11
N SER A 396 0.88 5.31 0.80
CA SER A 396 1.78 4.81 1.83
C SER A 396 2.45 5.95 2.60
N PRO A 397 2.41 5.96 3.93
CA PRO A 397 3.29 6.79 4.76
C PRO A 397 4.71 6.21 4.75
N SER A 398 5.62 6.85 5.46
CA SER A 398 6.95 6.30 5.75
C SER A 398 7.32 6.55 7.22
N PHE A 399 8.07 5.63 7.82
CA PHE A 399 8.57 5.77 9.19
C PHE A 399 10.09 5.60 9.24
N ASP A 400 10.79 6.65 9.68
CA ASP A 400 12.23 6.61 9.91
C ASP A 400 12.50 6.14 11.35
N PRO A 401 13.03 4.93 11.55
CA PRO A 401 13.27 4.37 12.88
C PRO A 401 14.42 5.05 13.64
N VAL A 402 15.35 5.69 12.93
CA VAL A 402 16.50 6.38 13.54
C VAL A 402 16.09 7.75 14.06
N ARG A 403 15.37 8.53 13.23
CA ARG A 403 14.85 9.85 13.58
C ARG A 403 13.57 9.78 14.39
N ARG A 404 12.91 8.62 14.40
CA ARG A 404 11.61 8.38 15.03
C ARG A 404 10.53 9.34 14.50
N LEU A 405 10.52 9.54 13.18
CA LEU A 405 9.57 10.42 12.51
C LEU A 405 8.67 9.62 11.57
N PHE A 406 7.39 9.87 11.69
CA PHE A 406 6.35 9.37 10.80
C PHE A 406 6.05 10.44 9.76
N PHE A 407 6.20 10.09 8.47
CA PHE A 407 5.96 11.01 7.36
C PHE A 407 4.70 10.61 6.60
N VAL A 408 3.84 11.60 6.34
CA VAL A 408 2.55 11.38 5.65
C VAL A 408 2.21 12.54 4.73
N SER A 409 1.68 12.22 3.54
CA SER A 409 0.99 13.19 2.68
C SER A 409 -0.39 13.46 3.26
N ALA A 410 -0.51 14.52 4.04
CA ALA A 410 -1.73 14.93 4.72
C ALA A 410 -2.62 15.77 3.80
N ARG A 411 -3.94 15.58 3.93
CA ARG A 411 -4.99 16.24 3.14
C ARG A 411 -5.86 17.09 4.07
N GLU A 412 -5.78 18.41 3.93
CA GLU A 412 -6.61 19.38 4.65
C GLU A 412 -7.85 19.69 3.80
N THR A 413 -8.80 18.79 3.78
CA THR A 413 -9.95 18.83 2.89
C THR A 413 -11.26 18.69 3.64
N CYS A 414 -12.30 19.36 3.15
CA CYS A 414 -13.66 19.25 3.65
C CYS A 414 -14.61 19.09 2.47
N GLN A 415 -15.83 18.57 2.72
CA GLN A 415 -16.87 18.51 1.71
C GLN A 415 -18.27 18.48 2.35
N MET A 416 -19.30 18.66 1.54
CA MET A 416 -20.69 18.43 1.91
C MET A 416 -21.03 16.96 1.73
N TYR A 417 -21.65 16.35 2.73
CA TYR A 417 -22.17 14.98 2.72
C TYR A 417 -23.69 15.02 2.79
N ALA A 418 -24.36 14.54 1.77
CA ALA A 418 -25.81 14.39 1.74
C ALA A 418 -26.21 12.94 1.89
N SER A 419 -27.11 12.65 2.82
CA SER A 419 -27.59 11.30 3.13
C SER A 419 -28.99 11.07 2.58
N ARG A 420 -29.22 9.88 2.02
CA ARG A 420 -30.54 9.45 1.56
C ARG A 420 -30.74 7.97 1.82
N PRO A 421 -31.92 7.53 2.29
CA PRO A 421 -32.23 6.10 2.37
C PRO A 421 -32.01 5.43 1.00
N PRO A 422 -31.27 4.31 0.94
CA PRO A 422 -31.13 3.58 -0.30
C PRO A 422 -32.47 3.00 -0.73
N GLY A 423 -32.70 2.92 -2.05
CA GLY A 423 -33.85 2.19 -2.62
C GLY A 423 -33.69 0.67 -2.44
N LYS A 424 -34.47 -0.08 -3.19
CA LYS A 424 -34.25 -1.53 -3.35
C LYS A 424 -32.94 -1.73 -4.11
N TYR A 425 -32.11 -2.64 -3.64
CA TYR A 425 -30.83 -2.98 -4.28
C TYR A 425 -30.57 -4.49 -4.11
N GLU A 426 -29.73 -5.00 -4.99
CA GLU A 426 -29.25 -6.39 -4.99
C GLU A 426 -27.74 -6.43 -4.84
N LEU A 427 -27.18 -7.62 -4.66
CA LEU A 427 -25.72 -7.80 -4.67
C LEU A 427 -25.14 -7.30 -6.00
N GLY A 428 -24.04 -6.54 -5.91
CA GLY A 428 -23.40 -5.93 -7.06
C GLY A 428 -23.96 -4.58 -7.50
N ASP A 429 -25.01 -4.07 -6.86
CA ASP A 429 -25.48 -2.70 -7.09
C ASP A 429 -24.65 -1.68 -6.31
N LEU A 430 -24.40 -0.52 -6.92
CA LEU A 430 -23.74 0.59 -6.22
C LEU A 430 -24.70 1.16 -5.16
N MET A 431 -24.26 1.15 -3.89
CA MET A 431 -25.10 1.51 -2.77
C MET A 431 -24.43 2.49 -1.81
N ILE A 432 -24.27 3.71 -2.27
CA ILE A 432 -23.61 4.77 -1.48
C ILE A 432 -24.52 5.46 -0.46
N GLY A 433 -25.85 5.38 -0.63
CA GLY A 433 -26.80 5.96 0.34
C GLY A 433 -26.76 7.48 0.44
N GLY A 434 -26.42 8.17 -0.66
CA GLY A 434 -26.30 9.63 -0.65
C GLY A 434 -25.43 10.19 -1.76
N SER A 435 -24.83 11.34 -1.51
CA SER A 435 -23.90 12.00 -2.43
C SER A 435 -22.96 12.95 -1.71
N THR A 436 -21.87 13.32 -2.36
CA THR A 436 -20.94 14.34 -1.85
C THR A 436 -20.72 15.44 -2.89
N PHE A 437 -20.52 16.68 -2.40
CA PHE A 437 -20.30 17.85 -3.26
C PHE A 437 -19.53 18.94 -2.51
N ASP A 438 -19.18 20.03 -3.19
CA ASP A 438 -18.43 21.18 -2.62
C ASP A 438 -17.13 20.75 -1.91
N ARG A 439 -16.34 19.93 -2.61
CA ARG A 439 -15.05 19.45 -2.12
C ARG A 439 -13.97 20.48 -2.33
N GLY A 440 -13.24 20.82 -1.28
CA GLY A 440 -12.11 21.75 -1.37
C GLY A 440 -11.10 21.57 -0.25
N GLY A 441 -9.92 22.10 -0.48
CA GLY A 441 -8.87 22.09 0.54
C GLY A 441 -7.46 22.11 -0.02
N THR A 442 -6.49 21.94 0.86
CA THR A 442 -5.04 21.92 0.59
C THR A 442 -4.43 20.57 1.02
N GLY A 443 -3.13 20.47 1.00
CA GLY A 443 -2.39 19.33 1.52
C GLY A 443 -0.98 19.73 1.94
N ALA A 444 -0.29 18.83 2.60
CA ALA A 444 1.10 19.01 3.00
C ALA A 444 1.81 17.66 3.21
N LEU A 445 3.10 17.62 2.99
CA LEU A 445 3.96 16.60 3.57
C LEU A 445 4.21 16.98 5.04
N ARG A 446 3.89 16.06 5.96
CA ARG A 446 4.06 16.27 7.40
C ARG A 446 5.02 15.26 7.99
N ALA A 447 5.89 15.72 8.90
CA ALA A 447 6.63 14.87 9.83
C ALA A 447 5.99 14.97 11.22
N ILE A 448 5.64 13.83 11.76
CA ILE A 448 4.98 13.73 13.06
C ILE A 448 5.81 12.79 13.94
N ASP A 449 6.04 13.19 15.18
CA ASP A 449 6.63 12.33 16.19
C ASP A 449 5.54 11.36 16.71
N PRO A 450 5.64 10.05 16.46
CA PRO A 450 4.60 9.11 16.86
C PRO A 450 4.54 8.85 18.37
N VAL A 451 5.50 9.36 19.15
CA VAL A 451 5.51 9.25 20.61
C VAL A 451 4.73 10.39 21.25
N THR A 452 4.88 11.63 20.75
CA THR A 452 4.18 12.81 21.26
C THR A 452 2.96 13.21 20.45
N LEU A 453 2.82 12.67 19.24
CA LEU A 453 1.85 13.02 18.20
C LEU A 453 1.94 14.49 17.78
N GLU A 454 3.08 15.13 18.00
CA GLU A 454 3.35 16.50 17.58
C GLU A 454 3.88 16.55 16.16
N ARG A 455 3.35 17.48 15.38
CA ARG A 455 3.92 17.82 14.09
C ARG A 455 5.24 18.57 14.28
N LYS A 456 6.34 17.98 13.78
CA LYS A 456 7.68 18.59 13.87
C LYS A 456 7.89 19.64 12.78
N TRP A 457 7.42 19.33 11.56
CA TRP A 457 7.45 20.26 10.43
C TRP A 457 6.38 19.88 9.38
N GLU A 458 6.12 20.81 8.47
CA GLU A 458 5.32 20.54 7.27
C GLU A 458 5.87 21.28 6.05
N VAL A 459 5.64 20.69 4.87
CA VAL A 459 5.88 21.30 3.57
C VAL A 459 4.55 21.41 2.85
N PRO A 460 3.99 22.63 2.68
CA PRO A 460 2.69 22.79 2.05
C PRO A 460 2.68 22.35 0.58
N TYR A 461 1.55 21.76 0.17
CA TYR A 461 1.17 21.54 -1.22
C TYR A 461 0.15 22.60 -1.64
N GLY A 462 0.07 22.90 -2.94
CA GLY A 462 -0.94 23.82 -3.46
C GLY A 462 -2.37 23.28 -3.36
N GLY A 463 -2.52 21.95 -3.28
CA GLY A 463 -3.78 21.22 -3.10
C GLY A 463 -3.53 19.83 -2.55
N PRO A 464 -4.57 19.01 -2.34
CA PRO A 464 -4.43 17.66 -1.80
C PRO A 464 -3.71 16.74 -2.80
N SER A 465 -2.73 15.97 -2.34
CA SER A 465 -1.97 14.99 -3.14
C SER A 465 -2.35 13.55 -2.79
N TYR A 466 -2.21 12.64 -3.77
CA TYR A 466 -2.27 11.21 -3.59
C TYR A 466 -0.89 10.55 -3.76
N SER A 467 0.18 11.28 -3.55
CA SER A 467 1.52 10.72 -3.47
C SER A 467 1.75 10.03 -2.14
N GLY A 468 2.28 8.81 -2.18
CA GLY A 468 2.90 8.23 -0.99
C GLY A 468 4.27 8.85 -0.69
N VAL A 469 4.88 8.39 0.40
CA VAL A 469 6.13 8.92 0.94
C VAL A 469 7.19 7.81 1.02
N LEU A 470 8.45 8.15 0.76
CA LEU A 470 9.63 7.32 0.98
C LEU A 470 10.64 8.10 1.82
N SER A 471 11.13 7.51 2.90
CA SER A 471 12.30 8.04 3.61
C SER A 471 13.54 7.17 3.40
N THR A 472 14.73 7.76 3.59
CA THR A 472 16.00 7.05 3.43
C THR A 472 16.92 7.28 4.63
N ALA A 473 17.80 6.31 4.89
CA ALA A 473 18.81 6.42 5.96
C ALA A 473 19.78 7.58 5.76
N SER A 474 19.92 8.07 4.51
CA SER A 474 20.71 9.28 4.23
C SER A 474 20.07 10.58 4.75
N GLY A 475 18.83 10.54 5.24
CA GLY A 475 18.13 11.72 5.77
C GLY A 475 17.31 12.48 4.73
N LEU A 476 16.89 11.82 3.66
CA LEU A 476 15.97 12.36 2.67
C LEU A 476 14.56 11.79 2.83
N VAL A 477 13.57 12.61 2.51
CA VAL A 477 12.18 12.20 2.34
C VAL A 477 11.73 12.62 0.93
N PHE A 478 11.16 11.68 0.19
CA PHE A 478 10.61 11.91 -1.15
C PHE A 478 9.09 11.83 -1.11
N ALA A 479 8.44 12.81 -1.72
CA ALA A 479 7.00 12.86 -1.90
C ALA A 479 6.63 13.75 -3.11
N GLY A 480 5.42 13.60 -3.62
CA GLY A 480 4.91 14.40 -4.73
C GLY A 480 3.77 15.33 -4.30
N ASP A 481 3.72 16.54 -4.85
CA ASP A 481 2.62 17.48 -4.64
C ASP A 481 1.46 17.28 -5.64
N ASN A 482 0.42 18.09 -5.52
CA ASN A 482 -0.72 18.08 -6.44
C ASN A 482 -0.45 18.70 -7.82
N ALA A 483 0.69 19.38 -7.98
CA ALA A 483 1.13 19.99 -9.24
C ALA A 483 2.04 19.04 -10.06
N SER A 484 2.06 17.76 -9.71
CA SER A 484 2.91 16.74 -10.33
C SER A 484 4.41 16.98 -10.13
N THR A 485 4.80 17.64 -9.02
CA THR A 485 6.19 17.88 -8.67
C THR A 485 6.64 16.89 -7.60
N LEU A 486 7.55 16.00 -7.97
CA LEU A 486 8.29 15.16 -7.02
C LEU A 486 9.33 16.03 -6.32
N MET A 487 9.42 15.93 -5.01
CA MET A 487 10.39 16.68 -4.21
C MET A 487 11.22 15.76 -3.32
N ALA A 488 12.43 16.18 -3.03
CA ALA A 488 13.26 15.65 -1.96
C ALA A 488 13.41 16.73 -0.88
N VAL A 489 13.11 16.36 0.36
CA VAL A 489 13.27 17.25 1.51
C VAL A 489 14.18 16.62 2.55
N LYS A 490 14.81 17.45 3.38
CA LYS A 490 15.60 17.01 4.52
C LYS A 490 14.69 16.45 5.61
N ALA A 491 14.95 15.23 6.05
CA ALA A 491 14.07 14.50 6.98
C ALA A 491 13.87 15.22 8.32
N ASP A 492 14.92 15.90 8.81
CA ASP A 492 14.91 16.57 10.12
C ASP A 492 14.13 17.90 10.12
N THR A 493 14.02 18.59 8.98
CA THR A 493 13.56 19.99 8.92
C THR A 493 12.47 20.27 7.88
N GLY A 494 12.24 19.35 6.94
CA GLY A 494 11.37 19.60 5.79
C GLY A 494 11.96 20.55 4.74
N GLN A 495 13.23 20.98 4.87
CA GLN A 495 13.88 21.84 3.88
C GLN A 495 13.89 21.16 2.51
N LYS A 496 13.30 21.80 1.50
CA LYS A 496 13.33 21.33 0.12
C LYS A 496 14.74 21.47 -0.45
N LEU A 497 15.28 20.36 -0.94
CA LEU A 497 16.63 20.28 -1.50
C LEU A 497 16.62 20.09 -3.01
N TRP A 498 15.57 19.47 -3.54
CA TRP A 498 15.43 19.17 -4.97
C TRP A 498 13.95 19.02 -5.34
N SER A 499 13.64 19.28 -6.59
CA SER A 499 12.33 18.96 -7.15
C SER A 499 12.39 18.73 -8.66
N HIS A 500 11.48 17.88 -9.17
CA HIS A 500 11.34 17.61 -10.60
C HIS A 500 9.86 17.41 -10.95
N ARG A 501 9.39 18.06 -12.01
CA ARG A 501 8.02 17.92 -12.48
C ARG A 501 7.89 16.70 -13.39
N LEU A 502 6.89 15.86 -13.15
CA LEU A 502 6.57 14.65 -13.91
C LEU A 502 5.31 14.81 -14.77
N PRO A 503 5.15 14.02 -15.84
CA PRO A 503 3.98 14.09 -16.70
C PRO A 503 2.78 13.35 -16.05
N GLY A 504 1.99 14.02 -15.24
CA GLY A 504 0.76 13.48 -14.67
C GLY A 504 0.72 13.42 -13.14
N ALA A 505 -0.48 13.20 -12.61
CA ALA A 505 -0.73 13.18 -11.18
C ALA A 505 -0.10 11.95 -10.50
N PHE A 506 0.24 12.10 -9.23
CA PHE A 506 0.72 11.00 -8.40
C PHE A 506 -0.46 10.22 -7.81
N TRP A 507 -0.38 8.88 -7.96
CA TRP A 507 -1.34 7.94 -7.38
C TRP A 507 -0.64 6.80 -6.64
N GLY A 508 0.67 6.75 -6.68
CA GLY A 508 1.51 5.76 -6.03
C GLY A 508 2.58 6.41 -5.16
N ALA A 509 3.44 5.59 -4.62
CA ALA A 509 4.52 6.04 -3.74
C ALA A 509 5.89 5.84 -4.40
N PRO A 510 6.87 6.70 -4.12
CA PRO A 510 8.23 6.47 -4.53
C PRO A 510 8.82 5.22 -3.86
N SER A 511 9.74 4.55 -4.57
CA SER A 511 10.57 3.45 -4.04
C SER A 511 12.01 3.63 -4.51
N THR A 512 12.97 2.93 -3.89
CA THR A 512 14.37 3.05 -4.27
C THR A 512 15.08 1.71 -4.16
N VAL A 513 15.98 1.44 -5.10
CA VAL A 513 16.69 0.16 -5.20
C VAL A 513 18.06 0.37 -5.85
N MET A 514 19.03 -0.49 -5.54
CA MET A 514 20.28 -0.57 -6.29
C MET A 514 20.09 -1.41 -7.54
N VAL A 515 20.48 -0.85 -8.68
CA VAL A 515 20.63 -1.58 -9.94
C VAL A 515 22.11 -1.52 -10.31
N ASP A 516 22.78 -2.66 -10.27
CA ASP A 516 24.25 -2.76 -10.29
C ASP A 516 24.88 -1.89 -9.17
N THR A 517 25.62 -0.86 -9.55
CA THR A 517 26.27 0.08 -8.61
C THR A 517 25.53 1.40 -8.43
N ARG A 518 24.33 1.53 -9.00
CA ARG A 518 23.58 2.80 -9.06
C ARG A 518 22.29 2.72 -8.26
N GLN A 519 22.10 3.62 -7.34
CA GLN A 519 20.81 3.80 -6.65
C GLN A 519 19.83 4.49 -7.59
N LEU A 520 18.70 3.85 -7.82
CA LEU A 520 17.56 4.42 -8.54
C LEU A 520 16.50 4.87 -7.55
N LEU A 521 15.92 6.04 -7.80
CA LEU A 521 14.64 6.46 -7.24
C LEU A 521 13.57 6.24 -8.31
N LEU A 522 12.54 5.47 -7.99
CA LEU A 522 11.45 5.12 -8.89
C LEU A 522 10.19 5.87 -8.48
N MET A 523 9.52 6.54 -9.42
CA MET A 523 8.28 7.28 -9.14
C MET A 523 7.22 7.03 -10.21
N PRO A 524 6.07 6.42 -9.85
CA PRO A 524 4.92 6.35 -10.74
C PRO A 524 4.20 7.70 -10.81
N ALA A 525 3.88 8.16 -12.02
CA ALA A 525 3.15 9.40 -12.27
C ALA A 525 2.29 9.30 -13.53
N GLY A 526 1.01 9.63 -13.45
CA GLY A 526 0.08 9.47 -14.58
C GLY A 526 0.00 8.02 -15.03
N GLN A 527 0.57 7.72 -16.19
CA GLN A 527 0.71 6.37 -16.76
C GLN A 527 2.18 6.00 -17.02
N THR A 528 3.10 6.63 -16.30
CA THR A 528 4.55 6.43 -16.46
C THR A 528 5.20 5.97 -15.17
N LEU A 529 6.31 5.24 -15.30
CA LEU A 529 7.25 4.99 -14.22
C LEU A 529 8.58 5.64 -14.61
N THR A 530 9.01 6.65 -13.86
CA THR A 530 10.29 7.31 -14.09
C THR A 530 11.33 6.87 -13.07
N ALA A 531 12.48 6.46 -13.55
CA ALA A 531 13.67 6.21 -12.72
C ALA A 531 14.57 7.42 -12.74
N PHE A 532 15.03 7.82 -11.56
CA PHE A 532 16.02 8.87 -11.37
C PHE A 532 17.32 8.29 -10.84
N ALA A 533 18.44 8.86 -11.25
CA ALA A 533 19.76 8.53 -10.73
C ALA A 533 20.62 9.79 -10.62
N LEU A 534 21.68 9.73 -9.83
CA LEU A 534 22.67 10.80 -9.80
C LEU A 534 23.36 10.92 -11.18
N ALA A 535 23.37 12.12 -11.74
CA ALA A 535 24.15 12.41 -12.95
C ALA A 535 25.64 12.07 -12.68
N SER A 536 26.31 11.45 -13.66
CA SER A 536 27.75 11.24 -13.59
C SER A 536 28.45 12.60 -13.37
N PRO A 537 29.53 12.64 -12.59
CA PRO A 537 30.34 13.86 -12.53
C PRO A 537 30.72 14.26 -13.97
N THR A 538 30.36 15.47 -14.38
CA THR A 538 30.92 16.02 -15.61
C THR A 538 32.42 16.11 -15.41
N THR A 539 33.19 15.24 -16.07
CA THR A 539 34.62 15.48 -16.27
C THR A 539 34.69 16.78 -17.03
N SER A 540 35.04 17.85 -16.31
CA SER A 540 35.42 19.10 -16.96
C SER A 540 36.65 18.77 -17.84
N GLY A 541 36.37 18.49 -19.11
CA GLY A 541 37.42 18.33 -20.09
C GLY A 541 38.23 19.60 -20.11
N SER A 542 39.47 19.55 -19.65
CA SER A 542 40.50 20.48 -20.01
C SER A 542 40.55 20.45 -21.55
N ARG A 543 40.00 21.47 -22.20
CA ARG A 543 40.31 21.73 -23.61
C ARG A 543 41.81 22.03 -23.68
N PRO A 544 42.54 21.42 -24.63
CA PRO A 544 43.92 21.73 -24.88
C PRO A 544 44.11 23.17 -25.40
#